data_bfcc28f854489aa85743303b6ee0c7bc
#
_entry.id   bfcc28f854489aa85743303b6ee0c7bc
#
_cell.length_a   1.000
_cell.length_b   1.000
_cell.length_c   1.000
_cell.angle_alpha   90.00
_cell.angle_beta   90.00
_cell.angle_gamma   90.00
#
_symmetry.space_group_name_H-M   'P 1'
#
loop_
_entity.id
_entity.type
_entity.pdbx_description
1 polymer ?
#
loop_
_entity_poly.entity_id
_entity_poly.type
_entity_poly.pdbx_seq_one_letter_code
_entity_poly.pdbx_strand_id
1 'polypeptide(L)'
;NLKEVDKSVMGNYIFADFQEIDSKNIPVIGSKIENQYIKLGEGNFTEEISQSLIGKKVSDKVVVNLPYGDNKKTNFEIEIKKIQEQILPELNDDFAKSIPGDFKNVSDLKKELENNINKNLKDDFEKRLENKIVDFFVDKTKIELPNSMLTSFLKNLFKNEQKKDPNKKINEEEFSKEMTPYAEKNVKWLFVRGQLIHDEKIELKDSSIDSHIKDLINKNKDQSDEIKKYYSNNENRDNLKSNLLTEKLFNTLKDCAIIKTVKKSTNDLRKEANEK
;
A
#
# COMPACT_ATOMS: atom_id res chain seq x y z
N ASN A 1 7.76 -20.15 -16.51
CA ASN A 1 7.35 -21.52 -16.76
C ASN A 1 7.37 -22.32 -15.45
N LEU A 2 6.44 -23.26 -15.31
CA LEU A 2 6.41 -24.19 -14.18
C LEU A 2 6.82 -25.58 -14.68
N LYS A 3 7.73 -26.24 -13.96
CA LYS A 3 8.18 -27.60 -14.23
C LYS A 3 7.85 -28.48 -13.04
N GLU A 4 7.31 -29.67 -13.29
CA GLU A 4 7.08 -30.66 -12.25
C GLU A 4 8.41 -31.22 -11.73
N VAL A 5 8.48 -31.39 -10.43
CA VAL A 5 9.63 -31.92 -9.71
C VAL A 5 9.20 -32.96 -8.68
N ASP A 6 10.08 -33.91 -8.37
CA ASP A 6 9.75 -35.05 -7.50
C ASP A 6 9.77 -34.70 -6.00
N LYS A 7 10.52 -33.67 -5.61
CA LYS A 7 10.66 -33.27 -4.21
C LYS A 7 10.51 -31.77 -4.07
N SER A 8 9.88 -31.37 -3.00
CA SER A 8 9.67 -29.97 -2.63
C SER A 8 10.95 -29.35 -2.05
N VAL A 9 11.24 -28.15 -2.51
CA VAL A 9 12.26 -27.25 -1.96
C VAL A 9 11.66 -25.87 -1.71
N MET A 10 12.34 -25.05 -0.93
CA MET A 10 11.90 -23.67 -0.68
C MET A 10 11.70 -22.93 -2.01
N GLY A 11 10.61 -22.15 -2.13
CA GLY A 11 10.25 -21.45 -3.36
C GLY A 11 9.44 -22.26 -4.38
N ASN A 12 9.29 -23.57 -4.18
CA ASN A 12 8.42 -24.37 -5.03
C ASN A 12 6.95 -24.07 -4.78
N TYR A 13 6.15 -24.30 -5.82
CA TYR A 13 4.70 -24.32 -5.74
C TYR A 13 4.22 -25.74 -5.45
N ILE A 14 3.32 -25.86 -4.48
CA ILE A 14 2.66 -27.11 -4.12
C ILE A 14 1.17 -26.97 -4.40
N PHE A 15 0.63 -27.93 -5.13
CA PHE A 15 -0.80 -28.13 -5.33
C PHE A 15 -1.24 -29.24 -4.40
N ALA A 16 -2.16 -28.96 -3.47
CA ALA A 16 -2.47 -29.86 -2.37
C ALA A 16 -3.93 -29.75 -1.91
N ASP A 17 -4.40 -30.78 -1.24
CA ASP A 17 -5.63 -30.74 -0.46
C ASP A 17 -5.31 -30.50 1.01
N PHE A 18 -6.16 -29.74 1.67
CA PHE A 18 -6.09 -29.40 3.08
C PHE A 18 -7.26 -29.99 3.80
N GLN A 19 -7.01 -30.79 4.82
CA GLN A 19 -8.02 -31.31 5.72
C GLN A 19 -7.75 -30.80 7.13
N GLU A 20 -8.69 -30.04 7.69
CA GLU A 20 -8.61 -29.64 9.09
C GLU A 20 -8.68 -30.89 9.98
N ILE A 21 -7.83 -30.95 10.99
CA ILE A 21 -7.76 -32.03 11.96
C ILE A 21 -7.84 -31.48 13.38
N ASP A 22 -8.45 -32.23 14.26
CA ASP A 22 -8.52 -31.90 15.69
C ASP A 22 -7.20 -32.19 16.42
N SER A 23 -7.16 -31.94 17.74
CA SER A 23 -6.00 -32.20 18.59
C SER A 23 -5.60 -33.68 18.70
N LYS A 24 -6.45 -34.59 18.22
CA LYS A 24 -6.23 -36.05 18.16
C LYS A 24 -5.92 -36.52 16.75
N ASN A 25 -5.66 -35.61 15.81
CA ASN A 25 -5.48 -35.85 14.38
C ASN A 25 -6.69 -36.50 13.70
N ILE A 26 -7.92 -36.28 14.19
CA ILE A 26 -9.13 -36.75 13.58
C ILE A 26 -9.64 -35.69 12.60
N PRO A 27 -9.97 -36.05 11.33
CA PRO A 27 -10.49 -35.12 10.35
C PRO A 27 -11.79 -34.45 10.79
N VAL A 28 -11.89 -33.15 10.71
CA VAL A 28 -13.10 -32.37 10.94
C VAL A 28 -13.99 -32.49 9.71
N ILE A 29 -15.21 -33.01 9.88
CA ILE A 29 -16.16 -33.24 8.76
C ILE A 29 -16.57 -31.87 8.17
N GLY A 30 -16.48 -31.78 6.84
CA GLY A 30 -16.91 -30.58 6.09
C GLY A 30 -15.86 -29.44 6.01
N SER A 31 -14.65 -29.62 6.54
CA SER A 31 -13.59 -28.64 6.51
C SER A 31 -12.43 -29.00 5.54
N LYS A 32 -12.73 -29.83 4.53
CA LYS A 32 -11.75 -30.14 3.48
C LYS A 32 -11.74 -29.02 2.44
N ILE A 33 -10.55 -28.50 2.15
CA ILE A 33 -10.32 -27.49 1.11
C ILE A 33 -9.46 -28.15 0.04
N GLU A 34 -10.04 -28.40 -1.11
CA GLU A 34 -9.35 -29.12 -2.19
C GLU A 34 -8.65 -28.16 -3.15
N ASN A 35 -7.63 -28.69 -3.82
CA ASN A 35 -6.96 -28.03 -4.95
C ASN A 35 -6.37 -26.66 -4.62
N GLN A 36 -5.76 -26.52 -3.44
CA GLN A 36 -5.09 -25.29 -3.05
C GLN A 36 -3.70 -25.20 -3.68
N TYR A 37 -3.36 -24.01 -4.13
CA TYR A 37 -2.08 -23.69 -4.71
C TYR A 37 -1.29 -22.79 -3.75
N ILE A 38 -0.17 -23.28 -3.25
CA ILE A 38 0.65 -22.59 -2.26
C ILE A 38 2.08 -22.45 -2.75
N LYS A 39 2.77 -21.42 -2.33
CA LYS A 39 4.21 -21.25 -2.57
C LYS A 39 4.95 -21.35 -1.24
N LEU A 40 5.93 -22.22 -1.16
CA LEU A 40 6.76 -22.40 0.03
C LEU A 40 7.63 -21.16 0.27
N GLY A 41 7.57 -20.59 1.47
CA GLY A 41 8.25 -19.37 1.87
C GLY A 41 7.46 -18.09 1.68
N GLU A 42 6.20 -18.15 1.22
CA GLU A 42 5.38 -16.96 0.99
C GLU A 42 3.99 -17.05 1.67
N GLY A 43 3.43 -15.91 1.99
CA GLY A 43 2.09 -15.80 2.61
C GLY A 43 2.00 -16.51 3.95
N ASN A 44 0.96 -17.33 4.13
CA ASN A 44 0.76 -18.14 5.34
C ASN A 44 1.79 -19.27 5.49
N PHE A 45 2.54 -19.59 4.42
CA PHE A 45 3.59 -20.59 4.39
C PHE A 45 4.97 -19.94 4.53
N THR A 46 5.17 -19.24 5.64
CA THR A 46 6.47 -18.64 5.99
C THR A 46 7.59 -19.69 5.96
N GLU A 47 8.85 -19.25 5.99
CA GLU A 47 10.00 -20.17 5.98
C GLU A 47 9.89 -21.22 7.09
N GLU A 48 9.48 -20.84 8.29
CA GLU A 48 9.32 -21.73 9.45
C GLU A 48 8.27 -22.82 9.20
N ILE A 49 7.09 -22.43 8.71
CA ILE A 49 5.98 -23.36 8.40
C ILE A 49 6.36 -24.27 7.23
N SER A 50 7.03 -23.73 6.23
CA SER A 50 7.43 -24.47 5.02
C SER A 50 8.47 -25.56 5.28
N GLN A 51 9.25 -25.47 6.39
CA GLN A 51 10.25 -26.48 6.74
C GLN A 51 9.64 -27.89 6.84
N SER A 52 8.43 -28.02 7.35
CA SER A 52 7.73 -29.32 7.45
C SER A 52 7.36 -29.91 6.09
N LEU A 53 7.26 -29.07 5.07
CA LEU A 53 6.89 -29.46 3.70
C LEU A 53 8.09 -29.65 2.78
N ILE A 54 9.31 -29.25 3.20
CA ILE A 54 10.54 -29.42 2.40
C ILE A 54 10.93 -30.89 2.34
N GLY A 55 11.41 -31.32 1.18
CA GLY A 55 11.88 -32.69 0.90
C GLY A 55 10.75 -33.72 0.73
N LYS A 56 9.49 -33.29 0.79
CA LYS A 56 8.32 -34.15 0.59
C LYS A 56 8.08 -34.44 -0.89
N LYS A 57 7.35 -35.53 -1.14
CA LYS A 57 6.99 -35.99 -2.48
C LYS A 57 5.48 -35.87 -2.72
N VAL A 58 5.09 -36.07 -3.96
CA VAL A 58 3.68 -36.23 -4.33
C VAL A 58 3.08 -37.41 -3.57
N SER A 59 1.86 -37.26 -3.10
CA SER A 59 1.09 -38.14 -2.22
C SER A 59 1.54 -38.21 -0.75
N ASP A 60 2.57 -37.47 -0.36
CA ASP A 60 2.91 -37.35 1.05
C ASP A 60 1.84 -36.52 1.78
N LYS A 61 1.56 -36.94 3.03
CA LYS A 61 0.68 -36.24 3.96
C LYS A 61 1.50 -35.62 5.06
N VAL A 62 1.29 -34.34 5.31
CA VAL A 62 2.05 -33.57 6.30
C VAL A 62 1.09 -32.77 7.17
N VAL A 63 1.26 -32.85 8.47
CA VAL A 63 0.50 -32.03 9.42
C VAL A 63 1.21 -30.72 9.62
N VAL A 64 0.50 -29.61 9.38
CA VAL A 64 1.01 -28.25 9.50
C VAL A 64 0.06 -27.41 10.33
N ASN A 65 0.61 -26.58 11.23
CA ASN A 65 -0.16 -25.66 12.04
C ASN A 65 -0.20 -24.30 11.36
N LEU A 66 -1.36 -23.88 10.88
CA LEU A 66 -1.55 -22.63 10.12
C LEU A 66 -2.40 -21.64 10.91
N PRO A 67 -2.14 -20.33 10.78
CA PRO A 67 -3.09 -19.30 11.19
C PRO A 67 -4.34 -19.39 10.31
N TYR A 68 -5.52 -19.53 10.93
CA TYR A 68 -6.79 -19.63 10.24
C TYR A 68 -7.87 -18.86 11.00
N GLY A 69 -8.58 -17.96 10.31
CA GLY A 69 -9.57 -17.08 10.92
C GLY A 69 -8.96 -16.04 11.88
N ASP A 70 -9.71 -15.65 12.90
CA ASP A 70 -9.33 -14.59 13.86
C ASP A 70 -8.17 -15.00 14.77
N ASN A 71 -6.94 -15.05 14.25
CA ASN A 71 -5.70 -15.36 14.99
C ASN A 71 -5.67 -16.73 15.71
N LYS A 72 -6.52 -17.67 15.35
CA LYS A 72 -6.46 -19.06 15.85
C LYS A 72 -5.50 -19.85 14.98
N LYS A 73 -4.66 -20.67 15.63
CA LYS A 73 -3.85 -21.65 14.92
C LYS A 73 -4.62 -22.97 14.83
N THR A 74 -4.74 -23.49 13.63
CA THR A 74 -5.47 -24.74 13.34
C THR A 74 -4.54 -25.72 12.67
N ASN A 75 -4.65 -27.00 13.02
CA ASN A 75 -3.88 -28.05 12.40
C ASN A 75 -4.54 -28.51 11.10
N PHE A 76 -3.76 -28.58 10.03
CA PHE A 76 -4.19 -29.12 8.74
C PHE A 76 -3.30 -30.30 8.35
N GLU A 77 -3.92 -31.39 7.93
CA GLU A 77 -3.27 -32.44 7.15
C GLU A 77 -3.26 -31.99 5.68
N ILE A 78 -2.08 -31.83 5.11
CA ILE A 78 -1.86 -31.38 3.74
C ILE A 78 -1.43 -32.60 2.91
N GLU A 79 -2.24 -32.98 1.92
CA GLU A 79 -1.94 -34.04 0.96
C GLU A 79 -1.42 -33.41 -0.33
N ILE A 80 -0.15 -33.67 -0.65
CA ILE A 80 0.54 -33.08 -1.80
C ILE A 80 0.11 -33.81 -3.09
N LYS A 81 -0.50 -33.09 -4.02
CA LYS A 81 -0.92 -33.63 -5.33
C LYS A 81 0.11 -33.37 -6.42
N LYS A 82 0.79 -32.23 -6.36
CA LYS A 82 1.72 -31.79 -7.39
C LYS A 82 2.75 -30.85 -6.81
N ILE A 83 3.98 -30.97 -7.25
CA ILE A 83 5.08 -30.08 -6.87
C ILE A 83 5.63 -29.47 -8.15
N GLN A 84 5.77 -28.14 -8.17
CA GLN A 84 6.26 -27.42 -9.35
C GLN A 84 7.33 -26.42 -8.96
N GLU A 85 8.41 -26.42 -9.73
CA GLU A 85 9.47 -25.42 -9.68
C GLU A 85 9.18 -24.31 -10.67
N GLN A 86 9.35 -23.07 -10.26
CA GLN A 86 9.27 -21.93 -11.14
C GLN A 86 10.61 -21.73 -11.85
N ILE A 87 10.64 -22.04 -13.15
CA ILE A 87 11.79 -21.73 -13.98
C ILE A 87 11.66 -20.28 -14.45
N LEU A 88 12.51 -19.41 -13.90
CA LEU A 88 12.60 -18.05 -14.36
C LEU A 88 13.32 -18.00 -15.72
N PRO A 89 12.92 -17.14 -16.66
CA PRO A 89 13.66 -16.90 -17.87
C PRO A 89 15.02 -16.31 -17.55
N GLU A 90 15.98 -16.56 -18.42
CA GLU A 90 17.29 -15.91 -18.30
C GLU A 90 17.14 -14.39 -18.47
N LEU A 91 17.86 -13.65 -17.62
CA LEU A 91 17.89 -12.20 -17.69
C LEU A 91 18.83 -11.76 -18.83
N ASN A 92 18.31 -11.79 -20.06
CA ASN A 92 18.99 -11.39 -21.27
C ASN A 92 18.22 -10.30 -22.02
N ASP A 93 18.75 -9.81 -23.14
CA ASP A 93 18.15 -8.72 -23.90
C ASP A 93 16.81 -9.11 -24.53
N ASP A 94 16.59 -10.38 -24.82
CA ASP A 94 15.31 -10.87 -25.33
C ASP A 94 14.24 -10.86 -24.24
N PHE A 95 14.63 -11.20 -23.01
CA PHE A 95 13.75 -11.01 -21.85
C PHE A 95 13.39 -9.53 -21.66
N ALA A 96 14.38 -8.62 -21.72
CA ALA A 96 14.13 -7.19 -21.58
C ALA A 96 13.13 -6.67 -22.62
N LYS A 97 13.26 -7.11 -23.89
CA LYS A 97 12.31 -6.75 -24.98
C LYS A 97 10.92 -7.36 -24.81
N SER A 98 10.78 -8.46 -24.07
CA SER A 98 9.49 -9.12 -23.82
C SER A 98 8.64 -8.40 -22.75
N ILE A 99 9.26 -7.53 -21.95
CA ILE A 99 8.58 -6.76 -20.92
C ILE A 99 7.91 -5.53 -21.57
N PRO A 100 6.66 -5.20 -21.17
CA PRO A 100 6.01 -3.98 -21.64
C PRO A 100 6.86 -2.73 -21.35
N GLY A 101 7.22 -2.02 -22.40
CA GLY A 101 8.13 -0.86 -22.38
C GLY A 101 9.11 -0.95 -23.55
N ASP A 102 9.71 0.17 -23.94
CA ASP A 102 10.66 0.23 -25.06
C ASP A 102 12.09 -0.10 -24.63
N PHE A 103 12.30 -1.25 -23.96
CA PHE A 103 13.61 -1.68 -23.50
C PHE A 103 14.38 -2.38 -24.62
N LYS A 104 15.58 -1.88 -24.93
CA LYS A 104 16.45 -2.46 -25.96
C LYS A 104 17.34 -3.58 -25.41
N ASN A 105 17.67 -3.52 -24.15
CA ASN A 105 18.58 -4.44 -23.47
C ASN A 105 18.32 -4.46 -21.96
N VAL A 106 18.98 -5.39 -21.25
CA VAL A 106 18.89 -5.54 -19.79
C VAL A 106 19.36 -4.27 -19.04
N SER A 107 20.34 -3.53 -19.60
CA SER A 107 20.83 -2.31 -18.95
C SER A 107 19.77 -1.22 -18.93
N ASP A 108 19.02 -1.04 -20.01
CA ASP A 108 17.91 -0.09 -20.09
C ASP A 108 16.81 -0.46 -19.07
N LEU A 109 16.46 -1.75 -19.00
CA LEU A 109 15.49 -2.25 -18.03
C LEU A 109 15.93 -1.98 -16.59
N LYS A 110 17.20 -2.29 -16.25
CA LYS A 110 17.74 -2.05 -14.91
C LYS A 110 17.73 -0.57 -14.55
N LYS A 111 18.12 0.29 -15.49
CA LYS A 111 18.14 1.74 -15.29
C LYS A 111 16.75 2.30 -15.05
N GLU A 112 15.75 1.82 -15.80
CA GLU A 112 14.37 2.24 -15.61
C GLU A 112 13.81 1.77 -14.26
N LEU A 113 14.09 0.52 -13.86
CA LEU A 113 13.71 0.02 -12.53
C LEU A 113 14.38 0.83 -11.41
N GLU A 114 15.66 1.16 -11.55
CA GLU A 114 16.37 2.00 -10.58
C GLU A 114 15.76 3.40 -10.50
N ASN A 115 15.44 4.02 -11.63
CA ASN A 115 14.76 5.32 -11.68
C ASN A 115 13.39 5.27 -10.98
N ASN A 116 12.61 4.23 -11.25
CA ASN A 116 11.29 4.04 -10.65
C ASN A 116 11.39 3.81 -9.13
N ILE A 117 12.33 2.98 -8.67
CA ILE A 117 12.59 2.77 -7.24
C ILE A 117 13.00 4.08 -6.58
N ASN A 118 13.95 4.81 -7.16
CA ASN A 118 14.43 6.09 -6.62
C ASN A 118 13.31 7.13 -6.55
N LYS A 119 12.47 7.20 -7.58
CA LYS A 119 11.30 8.08 -7.60
C LYS A 119 10.32 7.72 -6.48
N ASN A 120 9.96 6.44 -6.36
CA ASN A 120 9.03 5.99 -5.33
C ASN A 120 9.58 6.24 -3.90
N LEU A 121 10.87 5.99 -3.69
CA LEU A 121 11.53 6.27 -2.41
C LEU A 121 11.56 7.76 -2.09
N LYS A 122 11.78 8.61 -3.10
CA LYS A 122 11.74 10.06 -2.94
C LYS A 122 10.33 10.54 -2.59
N ASP A 123 9.31 10.07 -3.31
CA ASP A 123 7.92 10.43 -3.07
C ASP A 123 7.46 9.98 -1.66
N ASP A 124 7.89 8.79 -1.22
CA ASP A 124 7.60 8.29 0.13
C ASP A 124 8.33 9.10 1.21
N PHE A 125 9.59 9.46 0.96
CA PHE A 125 10.34 10.34 1.86
C PHE A 125 9.67 11.71 2.01
N GLU A 126 9.24 12.33 0.90
CA GLU A 126 8.54 13.62 0.92
C GLU A 126 7.24 13.54 1.73
N LYS A 127 6.43 12.51 1.49
CA LYS A 127 5.19 12.26 2.26
C LYS A 127 5.45 12.09 3.76
N ARG A 128 6.49 11.33 4.12
CA ARG A 128 6.87 11.13 5.53
C ARG A 128 7.36 12.42 6.17
N LEU A 129 8.11 13.25 5.44
CA LEU A 129 8.56 14.55 5.91
C LEU A 129 7.38 15.49 6.14
N GLU A 130 6.45 15.56 5.19
CA GLU A 130 5.24 16.36 5.31
C GLU A 130 4.38 15.93 6.50
N ASN A 131 4.19 14.61 6.68
CA ASN A 131 3.49 14.09 7.85
C ASN A 131 4.16 14.49 9.18
N LYS A 132 5.49 14.44 9.25
CA LYS A 132 6.22 14.87 10.44
C LYS A 132 6.07 16.38 10.71
N ILE A 133 6.02 17.20 9.67
CA ILE A 133 5.73 18.63 9.79
C ILE A 133 4.31 18.83 10.34
N VAL A 134 3.33 18.12 9.79
CA VAL A 134 1.94 18.13 10.27
C VAL A 134 1.87 17.75 11.75
N ASP A 135 2.50 16.61 12.12
CA ASP A 135 2.54 16.14 13.51
C ASP A 135 3.12 17.19 14.44
N PHE A 136 4.25 17.78 14.07
CA PHE A 136 4.90 18.81 14.88
C PHE A 136 3.98 20.00 15.18
N PHE A 137 3.28 20.51 14.18
CA PHE A 137 2.38 21.65 14.38
C PHE A 137 1.09 21.26 15.10
N VAL A 138 0.51 20.11 14.77
CA VAL A 138 -0.71 19.61 15.40
C VAL A 138 -0.50 19.33 16.89
N ASP A 139 0.63 18.69 17.26
CA ASP A 139 0.92 18.36 18.64
C ASP A 139 1.19 19.60 19.50
N LYS A 140 1.82 20.63 18.92
CA LYS A 140 2.13 21.89 19.64
C LYS A 140 0.96 22.85 19.72
N THR A 141 -0.07 22.66 18.89
CA THR A 141 -1.23 23.57 18.86
C THR A 141 -2.32 23.06 19.77
N LYS A 142 -2.80 23.93 20.67
CA LYS A 142 -3.94 23.66 21.55
C LYS A 142 -5.15 24.44 21.03
N ILE A 143 -6.06 23.77 20.36
CA ILE A 143 -7.34 24.36 19.92
C ILE A 143 -8.48 23.41 20.24
N GLU A 144 -9.61 23.95 20.59
CA GLU A 144 -10.86 23.21 20.70
C GLU A 144 -11.47 23.03 19.31
N LEU A 145 -11.76 21.79 18.95
CA LEU A 145 -12.33 21.48 17.65
C LEU A 145 -13.85 21.51 17.70
N PRO A 146 -14.53 22.15 16.73
CA PRO A 146 -15.98 22.12 16.66
C PRO A 146 -16.49 20.68 16.42
N ASN A 147 -17.36 20.18 17.30
CA ASN A 147 -17.93 18.84 17.19
C ASN A 147 -18.64 18.59 15.84
N SER A 148 -19.26 19.64 15.27
CA SER A 148 -19.92 19.56 13.97
C SER A 148 -18.95 19.23 12.84
N MET A 149 -17.72 19.77 12.88
CA MET A 149 -16.70 19.49 11.89
C MET A 149 -16.16 18.07 12.03
N LEU A 150 -15.89 17.62 13.25
CA LEU A 150 -15.46 16.24 13.52
C LEU A 150 -16.50 15.24 13.02
N THR A 151 -17.77 15.45 13.38
CA THR A 151 -18.87 14.59 12.94
C THR A 151 -19.01 14.57 11.42
N SER A 152 -18.90 15.72 10.76
CA SER A 152 -18.99 15.80 9.30
C SER A 152 -17.81 15.10 8.63
N PHE A 153 -16.60 15.24 9.18
CA PHE A 153 -15.40 14.59 8.66
C PHE A 153 -15.50 13.06 8.79
N LEU A 154 -15.91 12.55 9.96
CA LEU A 154 -16.12 11.12 10.21
C LEU A 154 -17.19 10.53 9.29
N LYS A 155 -18.31 11.22 9.10
CA LYS A 155 -19.36 10.80 8.15
C LYS A 155 -18.83 10.71 6.70
N ASN A 156 -18.01 11.66 6.29
CA ASN A 156 -17.41 11.61 4.96
C ASN A 156 -16.41 10.48 4.81
N LEU A 157 -15.58 10.21 5.83
CA LEU A 157 -14.69 9.05 5.84
C LEU A 157 -15.46 7.74 5.73
N PHE A 158 -16.51 7.60 6.53
CA PHE A 158 -17.37 6.41 6.51
C PHE A 158 -18.02 6.17 5.15
N LYS A 159 -18.61 7.22 4.55
CA LYS A 159 -19.17 7.15 3.18
C LYS A 159 -18.15 6.75 2.13
N ASN A 160 -16.92 7.25 2.25
CA ASN A 160 -15.86 6.91 1.31
C ASN A 160 -15.39 5.46 1.48
N GLU A 161 -15.33 4.96 2.71
CA GLU A 161 -15.00 3.57 2.98
C GLU A 161 -16.08 2.60 2.46
N GLN A 162 -17.36 2.92 2.67
CA GLN A 162 -18.47 2.16 2.09
C GLN A 162 -18.45 2.11 0.55
N LYS A 163 -18.02 3.20 -0.11
CA LYS A 163 -17.90 3.21 -1.58
C LYS A 163 -16.80 2.30 -2.10
N LYS A 164 -15.73 2.06 -1.33
CA LYS A 164 -14.62 1.17 -1.74
C LYS A 164 -15.04 -0.30 -1.77
N ASP A 165 -15.83 -0.72 -0.79
CA ASP A 165 -16.37 -2.07 -0.71
C ASP A 165 -17.83 -2.04 -0.23
N PRO A 166 -18.79 -1.96 -1.17
CA PRO A 166 -20.22 -1.90 -0.86
C PRO A 166 -20.76 -3.13 -0.11
N ASN A 167 -20.07 -4.25 -0.18
CA ASN A 167 -20.48 -5.51 0.46
C ASN A 167 -19.96 -5.67 1.90
N LYS A 168 -18.99 -4.84 2.29
CA LYS A 168 -18.41 -4.87 3.62
C LYS A 168 -19.39 -4.24 4.63
N LYS A 169 -19.92 -5.03 5.55
CA LYS A 169 -20.72 -4.53 6.67
C LYS A 169 -19.79 -3.85 7.68
N ILE A 170 -19.75 -2.54 7.67
CA ILE A 170 -18.96 -1.72 8.61
C ILE A 170 -19.92 -1.13 9.63
N ASN A 171 -19.64 -1.32 10.92
CA ASN A 171 -20.38 -0.67 12.00
C ASN A 171 -19.93 0.80 12.10
N GLU A 172 -20.85 1.75 11.89
CA GLU A 172 -20.56 3.19 11.89
C GLU A 172 -20.03 3.69 13.25
N GLU A 173 -20.52 3.15 14.36
CA GLU A 173 -20.06 3.57 15.69
C GLU A 173 -18.65 3.10 15.99
N GLU A 174 -18.33 1.84 15.66
CA GLU A 174 -16.97 1.28 15.84
C GLU A 174 -15.98 1.98 14.93
N PHE A 175 -16.33 2.17 13.66
CA PHE A 175 -15.53 2.91 12.70
C PHE A 175 -15.26 4.34 13.18
N SER A 176 -16.30 5.03 13.67
CA SER A 176 -16.16 6.40 14.16
C SER A 176 -15.23 6.47 15.37
N LYS A 177 -15.34 5.53 16.33
CA LYS A 177 -14.43 5.47 17.49
C LYS A 177 -12.98 5.23 17.07
N GLU A 178 -12.75 4.30 16.16
CA GLU A 178 -11.42 3.98 15.66
C GLU A 178 -10.81 5.16 14.90
N MET A 179 -11.61 5.85 14.08
CA MET A 179 -11.13 6.93 13.22
C MET A 179 -11.12 8.31 13.89
N THR A 180 -11.65 8.46 15.12
CA THR A 180 -11.67 9.73 15.85
C THR A 180 -10.29 10.37 15.98
N PRO A 181 -9.20 9.68 16.40
CA PRO A 181 -7.90 10.32 16.53
C PRO A 181 -7.36 10.84 15.18
N TYR A 182 -7.62 10.09 14.10
CA TYR A 182 -7.29 10.51 12.76
C TYR A 182 -8.10 11.74 12.31
N ALA A 183 -9.38 11.75 12.59
CA ALA A 183 -10.27 12.87 12.29
C ALA A 183 -9.86 14.14 13.04
N GLU A 184 -9.59 14.04 14.33
CA GLU A 184 -9.11 15.15 15.16
C GLU A 184 -7.83 15.76 14.62
N LYS A 185 -6.85 14.92 14.28
CA LYS A 185 -5.59 15.35 13.68
C LYS A 185 -5.82 16.11 12.38
N ASN A 186 -6.67 15.60 11.49
CA ASN A 186 -6.93 16.21 10.19
C ASN A 186 -7.73 17.52 10.29
N VAL A 187 -8.75 17.56 11.13
CA VAL A 187 -9.53 18.79 11.38
C VAL A 187 -8.63 19.84 12.02
N LYS A 188 -7.80 19.47 12.99
CA LYS A 188 -6.83 20.37 13.62
C LYS A 188 -5.84 20.93 12.62
N TRP A 189 -5.29 20.06 11.76
CA TRP A 189 -4.40 20.49 10.68
C TRP A 189 -5.05 21.49 9.72
N LEU A 190 -6.35 21.34 9.43
CA LEU A 190 -7.07 22.27 8.57
C LEU A 190 -6.98 23.72 9.10
N PHE A 191 -7.19 23.91 10.41
CA PHE A 191 -7.08 25.22 11.05
C PHE A 191 -5.63 25.71 11.09
N VAL A 192 -4.71 24.86 11.52
CA VAL A 192 -3.29 25.18 11.61
C VAL A 192 -2.73 25.57 10.23
N ARG A 193 -3.08 24.80 9.20
CA ARG A 193 -2.68 25.10 7.82
C ARG A 193 -3.20 26.46 7.36
N GLY A 194 -4.47 26.75 7.63
CA GLY A 194 -5.05 28.05 7.27
C GLY A 194 -4.31 29.20 7.92
N GLN A 195 -4.00 29.08 9.21
CA GLN A 195 -3.27 30.11 9.95
C GLN A 195 -1.83 30.26 9.42
N LEU A 196 -1.12 29.16 9.16
CA LEU A 196 0.23 29.20 8.61
C LEU A 196 0.28 29.85 7.21
N ILE A 197 -0.67 29.55 6.34
CA ILE A 197 -0.80 30.20 5.02
C ILE A 197 -0.96 31.71 5.18
N HIS A 198 -1.77 32.14 6.13
CA HIS A 198 -2.00 33.56 6.42
C HIS A 198 -0.73 34.22 6.98
N ASP A 199 -0.11 33.64 8.01
CA ASP A 199 1.04 34.22 8.71
C ASP A 199 2.28 34.29 7.83
N GLU A 200 2.52 33.27 7.02
CA GLU A 200 3.62 33.24 6.05
C GLU A 200 3.30 34.01 4.74
N LYS A 201 2.12 34.64 4.67
CA LYS A 201 1.65 35.41 3.51
C LYS A 201 1.76 34.63 2.19
N ILE A 202 1.38 33.35 2.26
CA ILE A 202 1.43 32.46 1.09
C ILE A 202 0.25 32.76 0.17
N GLU A 203 0.53 33.39 -0.95
CA GLU A 203 -0.45 33.73 -1.96
C GLU A 203 -0.24 32.93 -3.24
N LEU A 204 -1.32 32.64 -3.93
CA LEU A 204 -1.30 32.02 -5.25
C LEU A 204 -2.10 32.90 -6.21
N LYS A 205 -1.45 33.34 -7.29
CA LYS A 205 -2.11 34.10 -8.37
C LYS A 205 -2.93 33.14 -9.23
N ASP A 206 -4.08 33.58 -9.72
CA ASP A 206 -4.93 32.76 -10.60
C ASP A 206 -4.19 32.33 -11.89
N SER A 207 -3.25 33.17 -12.37
CA SER A 207 -2.36 32.80 -13.47
C SER A 207 -1.51 31.56 -13.21
N SER A 208 -1.16 31.28 -11.94
CA SER A 208 -0.40 30.09 -11.56
C SER A 208 -1.28 28.83 -11.65
N ILE A 209 -2.57 28.97 -11.31
CA ILE A 209 -3.55 27.87 -11.47
C ILE A 209 -3.72 27.54 -12.97
N ASP A 210 -3.88 28.55 -13.79
CA ASP A 210 -4.02 28.39 -15.25
C ASP A 210 -2.76 27.78 -15.87
N SER A 211 -1.56 28.18 -15.41
CA SER A 211 -0.31 27.58 -15.86
C SER A 211 -0.25 26.10 -15.47
N HIS A 212 -0.62 25.75 -14.23
CA HIS A 212 -0.62 24.35 -13.79
C HIS A 212 -1.60 23.50 -14.61
N ILE A 213 -2.81 24.02 -14.90
CA ILE A 213 -3.78 23.33 -15.76
C ILE A 213 -3.22 23.13 -17.17
N LYS A 214 -2.57 24.14 -17.74
CA LYS A 214 -1.90 24.03 -19.04
C LYS A 214 -0.82 22.95 -19.06
N ASP A 215 -0.03 22.87 -18.01
CA ASP A 215 1.02 21.85 -17.85
C ASP A 215 0.44 20.45 -17.75
N LEU A 216 -0.69 20.28 -17.04
CA LEU A 216 -1.42 19.01 -16.98
C LEU A 216 -1.94 18.59 -18.37
N ILE A 217 -2.49 19.53 -19.14
CA ILE A 217 -2.95 19.29 -20.50
C ILE A 217 -1.79 18.90 -21.42
N ASN A 218 -0.66 19.58 -21.32
CA ASN A 218 0.53 19.29 -22.14
C ASN A 218 1.11 17.91 -21.87
N LYS A 219 1.08 17.46 -20.60
CA LYS A 219 1.54 16.13 -20.17
C LYS A 219 0.57 15.01 -20.57
N ASN A 220 -0.73 15.33 -20.72
CA ASN A 220 -1.79 14.34 -20.97
C ASN A 220 -2.63 14.78 -22.19
N LYS A 221 -2.00 14.85 -23.35
CA LYS A 221 -2.62 15.37 -24.57
C LYS A 221 -3.90 14.64 -24.97
N ASP A 222 -3.93 13.33 -24.76
CA ASP A 222 -5.08 12.48 -25.10
C ASP A 222 -6.32 12.75 -24.22
N GLN A 223 -6.12 13.33 -23.02
CA GLN A 223 -7.17 13.68 -22.06
C GLN A 223 -7.41 15.20 -21.97
N SER A 224 -6.90 15.97 -22.91
CA SER A 224 -6.93 17.44 -22.90
C SER A 224 -8.33 18.02 -22.65
N ASP A 225 -9.35 17.50 -23.33
CA ASP A 225 -10.70 18.05 -23.23
C ASP A 225 -11.41 17.64 -21.93
N GLU A 226 -11.11 16.46 -21.40
CA GLU A 226 -11.59 16.03 -20.10
C GLU A 226 -11.00 16.89 -18.96
N ILE A 227 -9.70 17.20 -19.02
CA ILE A 227 -9.01 18.08 -18.07
C ILE A 227 -9.62 19.47 -18.10
N LYS A 228 -9.84 20.05 -19.30
CA LYS A 228 -10.48 21.37 -19.44
C LYS A 228 -11.89 21.38 -18.85
N LYS A 229 -12.69 20.35 -19.15
CA LYS A 229 -14.06 20.18 -18.64
C LYS A 229 -14.05 20.04 -17.12
N TYR A 230 -13.13 19.25 -16.56
CA TYR A 230 -13.01 19.06 -15.12
C TYR A 230 -12.72 20.36 -14.39
N TYR A 231 -11.74 21.15 -14.86
CA TYR A 231 -11.36 22.43 -14.26
C TYR A 231 -12.19 23.62 -14.73
N SER A 232 -13.21 23.45 -15.58
CA SER A 232 -14.24 24.46 -15.79
C SER A 232 -15.21 24.61 -14.63
N ASN A 233 -15.28 23.60 -13.73
CA ASN A 233 -16.02 23.66 -12.49
C ASN A 233 -15.22 24.46 -11.44
N ASN A 234 -15.86 25.45 -10.82
CA ASN A 234 -15.23 26.30 -9.81
C ASN A 234 -14.77 25.51 -8.58
N GLU A 235 -15.57 24.54 -8.13
CA GLU A 235 -15.19 23.69 -6.98
C GLU A 235 -13.88 22.93 -7.25
N ASN A 236 -13.70 22.39 -8.43
CA ASN A 236 -12.47 21.68 -8.80
C ASN A 236 -11.27 22.63 -8.90
N ARG A 237 -11.50 23.87 -9.36
CA ARG A 237 -10.45 24.91 -9.37
C ARG A 237 -10.07 25.34 -7.96
N ASP A 238 -11.04 25.51 -7.06
CA ASP A 238 -10.81 25.86 -5.66
C ASP A 238 -10.06 24.76 -4.92
N ASN A 239 -10.40 23.50 -5.20
CA ASN A 239 -9.66 22.35 -4.69
C ASN A 239 -8.21 22.33 -5.19
N LEU A 240 -7.98 22.61 -6.49
CA LEU A 240 -6.64 22.72 -7.04
C LEU A 240 -5.87 23.88 -6.37
N LYS A 241 -6.48 25.05 -6.22
CA LYS A 241 -5.90 26.21 -5.53
C LYS A 241 -5.49 25.85 -4.10
N SER A 242 -6.36 25.17 -3.35
CA SER A 242 -6.09 24.71 -1.99
C SER A 242 -4.89 23.74 -1.94
N ASN A 243 -4.79 22.82 -2.90
CA ASN A 243 -3.67 21.88 -2.99
C ASN A 243 -2.36 22.60 -3.32
N LEU A 244 -2.35 23.52 -4.29
CA LEU A 244 -1.16 24.29 -4.65
C LEU A 244 -0.70 25.23 -3.53
N LEU A 245 -1.64 25.83 -2.76
CA LEU A 245 -1.31 26.58 -1.57
C LEU A 245 -0.66 25.70 -0.49
N THR A 246 -1.17 24.47 -0.33
CA THR A 246 -0.60 23.51 0.63
C THR A 246 0.80 23.07 0.21
N GLU A 247 1.01 22.79 -1.07
CA GLU A 247 2.34 22.47 -1.61
C GLU A 247 3.33 23.61 -1.37
N LYS A 248 2.92 24.84 -1.67
CA LYS A 248 3.73 26.03 -1.43
C LYS A 248 4.05 26.23 0.05
N LEU A 249 3.09 25.99 0.94
CA LEU A 249 3.31 26.00 2.39
C LEU A 249 4.36 24.98 2.79
N PHE A 250 4.22 23.70 2.36
CA PHE A 250 5.23 22.70 2.71
C PHE A 250 6.62 23.04 2.20
N ASN A 251 6.73 23.57 1.00
CA ASN A 251 8.03 24.04 0.48
C ASN A 251 8.63 25.13 1.38
N THR A 252 7.84 26.13 1.75
CA THR A 252 8.29 27.19 2.68
C THR A 252 8.71 26.61 4.04
N LEU A 253 7.92 25.70 4.61
CA LEU A 253 8.24 25.08 5.90
C LEU A 253 9.48 24.17 5.82
N LYS A 254 9.69 23.47 4.71
CA LYS A 254 10.90 22.67 4.47
C LYS A 254 12.16 23.54 4.37
N ASP A 255 12.06 24.70 3.74
CA ASP A 255 13.18 25.65 3.62
C ASP A 255 13.60 26.23 4.98
N CYS A 256 12.65 26.38 5.91
CA CYS A 256 12.89 26.84 7.28
C CYS A 256 13.31 25.72 8.24
N ALA A 257 13.19 24.46 7.86
CA ALA A 257 13.41 23.32 8.74
C ALA A 257 14.85 22.80 8.69
N ILE A 258 15.37 22.37 9.84
CA ILE A 258 16.63 21.61 9.92
C ILE A 258 16.30 20.11 9.72
N ILE A 259 16.49 19.62 8.49
CA ILE A 259 16.18 18.24 8.13
C ILE A 259 17.40 17.36 8.40
N LYS A 260 17.27 16.40 9.34
CA LYS A 260 18.28 15.37 9.59
C LYS A 260 17.93 14.11 8.77
N THR A 261 18.75 13.82 7.78
CA THR A 261 18.59 12.59 6.97
C THR A 261 19.29 11.42 7.66
N VAL A 262 18.56 10.35 7.89
CA VAL A 262 19.08 9.08 8.40
C VAL A 262 19.05 8.04 7.28
N LYS A 263 20.21 7.48 6.95
CA LYS A 263 20.31 6.39 5.98
C LYS A 263 19.85 5.09 6.65
N LYS A 264 18.89 4.40 6.04
CA LYS A 264 18.42 3.08 6.48
C LYS A 264 18.60 2.07 5.36
N SER A 265 18.91 0.83 5.71
CA SER A 265 18.90 -0.25 4.73
C SER A 265 17.47 -0.62 4.36
N THR A 266 17.29 -1.23 3.18
CA THR A 266 15.98 -1.76 2.76
C THR A 266 15.46 -2.85 3.71
N ASN A 267 16.37 -3.59 4.36
CA ASN A 267 16.01 -4.58 5.36
C ASN A 267 15.45 -3.94 6.65
N ASP A 268 16.02 -2.82 7.08
CA ASP A 268 15.52 -2.08 8.24
C ASP A 268 14.13 -1.50 7.95
N LEU A 269 13.92 -0.97 6.73
CA LEU A 269 12.62 -0.46 6.32
C LEU A 269 11.54 -1.56 6.26
N ARG A 270 11.90 -2.78 5.81
CA ARG A 270 10.99 -3.93 5.83
C ARG A 270 10.62 -4.37 7.24
N LYS A 271 11.58 -4.39 8.17
CA LYS A 271 11.31 -4.70 9.59
C LYS A 271 10.34 -3.69 10.20
N GLU A 272 10.59 -2.39 10.01
CA GLU A 272 9.70 -1.33 10.51
C GLU A 272 8.29 -1.38 9.91
N ALA A 273 8.13 -1.88 8.69
CA ALA A 273 6.82 -2.06 8.06
C ALA A 273 6.04 -3.24 8.65
N ASN A 274 6.74 -4.29 9.10
CA ASN A 274 6.13 -5.49 9.68
C ASN A 274 5.81 -5.33 11.20
N GLU A 275 6.38 -4.33 11.86
CA GLU A 275 6.15 -4.02 13.28
C GLU A 275 4.99 -3.03 13.52
N LYS A 276 4.36 -2.55 12.46
CA LYS A 276 3.19 -1.65 12.46
C LYS A 276 1.92 -2.39 12.08
#